data_062bedb47caaad59708635c1aac7e1fc
#
_entry.id   062bedb47caaad59708635c1aac7e1fc
#
_cell.length_a   1.000
_cell.length_b   1.000
_cell.length_c   1.000
_cell.angle_alpha   90.00
_cell.angle_beta   90.00
_cell.angle_gamma   90.00
#
_symmetry.space_group_name_H-M   'P 1'
#
loop_
_entity.id
_entity.type
_entity.pdbx_description
1 polymer ?
#
loop_
_entity_poly.entity_id
_entity_poly.type
_entity_poly.pdbx_seq_one_letter_code
_entity_poly.pdbx_strand_id
1 'polypeptide(L)'
;MKHDRKQISGILKLFKHLHTIDHHRYVVMLNCFQCGLYRQGLLHDLSKYSRKEFWESVKYFQGDRSPYIYEKEHFGYALGWLHHKGVNKHHWEYWYDMINGKWTPLEMPFNYFVEMVCDRVGACRIYQKEHYTKESALRYYLSRGDRWAMHPATAQKLEDVLRDIANRGEEAVFADLKIQIKQWKYTKKNS
;
A
#
# COMPACT_ATOMS: atom_id res chain seq x y z
N MET A 1 -26.18 10.86 14.45
CA MET A 1 -26.33 11.93 13.43
C MET A 1 -25.91 11.34 12.08
N LYS A 2 -26.86 11.13 11.16
CA LYS A 2 -26.56 10.77 9.77
C LYS A 2 -26.01 12.03 9.10
N HIS A 3 -24.69 12.05 8.82
CA HIS A 3 -24.15 13.09 7.94
C HIS A 3 -24.74 12.90 6.55
N ASP A 4 -25.48 13.90 6.08
CA ASP A 4 -25.92 14.03 4.69
C ASP A 4 -24.67 14.06 3.79
N ARG A 5 -24.30 12.90 3.28
CA ARG A 5 -23.20 12.77 2.32
C ARG A 5 -23.72 13.23 0.96
N LYS A 6 -23.28 14.38 0.48
CA LYS A 6 -23.52 14.80 -0.90
C LYS A 6 -23.01 13.72 -1.85
N GLN A 7 -23.94 13.02 -2.50
CA GLN A 7 -23.62 11.99 -3.47
C GLN A 7 -22.92 12.64 -4.68
N ILE A 8 -21.65 12.27 -4.91
CA ILE A 8 -20.86 12.79 -6.04
C ILE A 8 -21.52 12.29 -7.34
N SER A 9 -21.78 13.15 -8.32
CA SER A 9 -22.36 12.75 -9.61
C SER A 9 -21.43 11.77 -10.35
N GLY A 10 -22.01 10.86 -11.16
CA GLY A 10 -21.29 9.74 -11.76
C GLY A 10 -20.02 10.13 -12.53
N ILE A 11 -20.08 11.12 -13.43
CA ILE A 11 -18.92 11.59 -14.21
C ILE A 11 -17.89 12.26 -13.31
N LEU A 12 -18.31 13.13 -12.39
CA LEU A 12 -17.39 13.78 -11.47
C LEU A 12 -16.70 12.78 -10.52
N LYS A 13 -17.42 11.74 -10.13
CA LYS A 13 -16.91 10.62 -9.34
C LYS A 13 -15.78 9.88 -10.06
N LEU A 14 -15.97 9.61 -11.36
CA LEU A 14 -14.98 8.98 -12.22
C LEU A 14 -13.67 9.79 -12.26
N PHE A 15 -13.75 11.09 -12.59
CA PHE A 15 -12.56 11.94 -12.69
C PHE A 15 -11.86 12.13 -11.35
N LYS A 16 -12.60 12.31 -10.26
CA LYS A 16 -12.02 12.43 -8.92
C LYS A 16 -11.32 11.14 -8.50
N HIS A 17 -11.92 9.99 -8.81
CA HIS A 17 -11.29 8.70 -8.51
C HIS A 17 -10.02 8.48 -9.32
N LEU A 18 -10.06 8.76 -10.64
CA LEU A 18 -8.87 8.70 -11.50
C LEU A 18 -7.76 9.59 -10.98
N HIS A 19 -8.07 10.86 -10.66
CA HIS A 19 -7.10 11.78 -10.07
C HIS A 19 -6.51 11.24 -8.74
N THR A 20 -7.32 10.60 -7.90
CA THR A 20 -6.83 10.00 -6.64
C THR A 20 -5.85 8.85 -6.92
N ILE A 21 -6.15 7.99 -7.92
CA ILE A 21 -5.24 6.90 -8.34
C ILE A 21 -3.92 7.49 -8.86
N ASP A 22 -3.99 8.46 -9.78
CA ASP A 22 -2.82 9.07 -10.38
C ASP A 22 -1.93 9.76 -9.35
N HIS A 23 -2.55 10.52 -8.43
CA HIS A 23 -1.83 11.19 -7.36
C HIS A 23 -1.18 10.20 -6.39
N HIS A 24 -1.90 9.15 -5.99
CA HIS A 24 -1.34 8.08 -5.15
C HIS A 24 -0.13 7.42 -5.82
N ARG A 25 -0.28 6.98 -7.07
CA ARG A 25 0.81 6.36 -7.83
C ARG A 25 2.02 7.29 -7.98
N TYR A 26 1.78 8.57 -8.23
CA TYR A 26 2.85 9.56 -8.33
C TYR A 26 3.64 9.69 -7.01
N VAL A 27 2.95 9.82 -5.88
CA VAL A 27 3.58 9.90 -4.56
C VAL A 27 4.37 8.63 -4.24
N VAL A 28 3.79 7.45 -4.47
CA VAL A 28 4.48 6.18 -4.23
C VAL A 28 5.66 5.98 -5.17
N MET A 29 5.55 6.39 -6.42
CA MET A 29 6.67 6.38 -7.38
C MET A 29 7.84 7.20 -6.85
N LEU A 30 7.61 8.41 -6.35
CA LEU A 30 8.66 9.25 -5.78
C LEU A 30 9.31 8.62 -4.55
N ASN A 31 8.51 8.04 -3.64
CA ASN A 31 9.01 7.30 -2.48
C ASN A 31 9.89 6.12 -2.91
N CYS A 32 9.43 5.34 -3.89
CA CYS A 32 10.19 4.22 -4.46
C CYS A 32 11.51 4.68 -5.09
N PHE A 33 11.52 5.81 -5.77
CA PHE A 33 12.75 6.38 -6.36
C PHE A 33 13.75 6.80 -5.29
N GLN A 34 13.29 7.39 -4.20
CA GLN A 34 14.15 7.69 -3.05
C GLN A 34 14.77 6.41 -2.46
N CYS A 35 14.04 5.29 -2.46
CA CYS A 35 14.54 3.98 -2.03
C CYS A 35 15.34 3.22 -3.12
N GLY A 36 15.54 3.75 -4.33
CA GLY A 36 16.25 3.08 -5.43
C GLY A 36 15.47 1.98 -6.15
N LEU A 37 14.13 1.99 -6.04
CA LEU A 37 13.19 1.06 -6.67
C LEU A 37 12.54 1.68 -7.93
N TYR A 38 13.34 2.10 -8.91
CA TYR A 38 12.87 2.86 -10.07
C TYR A 38 11.81 2.11 -10.89
N ARG A 39 12.09 0.85 -11.29
CA ARG A 39 11.15 0.04 -12.08
C ARG A 39 9.85 -0.21 -11.32
N GLN A 40 9.95 -0.58 -10.05
CA GLN A 40 8.77 -0.85 -9.22
C GLN A 40 7.92 0.41 -9.03
N GLY A 41 8.53 1.57 -8.76
CA GLY A 41 7.82 2.84 -8.66
C GLY A 41 7.05 3.21 -9.93
N LEU A 42 7.64 3.02 -11.12
CA LEU A 42 6.96 3.26 -12.40
C LEU A 42 5.77 2.31 -12.63
N LEU A 43 5.91 1.04 -12.22
CA LEU A 43 4.91 -0.01 -12.45
C LEU A 43 3.92 -0.17 -11.28
N HIS A 44 4.15 0.54 -10.17
CA HIS A 44 3.32 0.46 -8.99
C HIS A 44 1.85 0.66 -9.33
N ASP A 45 1.02 -0.26 -8.87
CA ASP A 45 -0.45 -0.17 -8.96
C ASP A 45 -1.05 0.07 -10.35
N LEU A 46 -0.35 -0.32 -11.43
CA LEU A 46 -0.93 -0.26 -12.78
C LEU A 46 -2.22 -1.09 -12.91
N SER A 47 -2.39 -2.11 -12.08
CA SER A 47 -3.60 -2.92 -12.04
C SER A 47 -4.86 -2.11 -11.71
N LYS A 48 -4.73 -0.97 -11.01
CA LYS A 48 -5.85 -0.07 -10.68
C LYS A 48 -6.57 0.51 -11.89
N TYR A 49 -5.93 0.51 -13.07
CA TYR A 49 -6.58 0.91 -14.32
C TYR A 49 -7.26 -0.26 -15.05
N SER A 50 -7.14 -1.47 -14.56
CA SER A 50 -7.84 -2.62 -15.14
C SER A 50 -9.35 -2.49 -14.96
N ARG A 51 -10.12 -3.10 -15.87
CA ARG A 51 -11.60 -3.11 -15.75
C ARG A 51 -12.08 -3.69 -14.41
N LYS A 52 -11.34 -4.69 -13.89
CA LYS A 52 -11.71 -5.40 -12.64
C LYS A 52 -11.56 -4.52 -11.40
N GLU A 53 -10.57 -3.64 -11.37
CA GLU A 53 -10.34 -2.77 -10.20
C GLU A 53 -10.98 -1.40 -10.38
N PHE A 54 -10.79 -0.77 -11.55
CA PHE A 54 -11.22 0.59 -11.77
C PHE A 54 -12.73 0.79 -11.60
N TRP A 55 -13.54 0.01 -12.32
CA TRP A 55 -14.99 0.17 -12.28
C TRP A 55 -15.60 -0.23 -10.94
N GLU A 56 -15.09 -1.27 -10.29
CA GLU A 56 -15.52 -1.60 -8.94
C GLU A 56 -15.16 -0.48 -7.95
N SER A 57 -13.95 0.06 -8.02
CA SER A 57 -13.54 1.17 -7.17
C SER A 57 -14.36 2.44 -7.41
N VAL A 58 -14.70 2.78 -8.65
CA VAL A 58 -15.57 3.93 -8.98
C VAL A 58 -16.93 3.83 -8.32
N LYS A 59 -17.55 2.63 -8.28
CA LYS A 59 -18.86 2.43 -7.63
C LYS A 59 -18.86 2.89 -6.17
N TYR A 60 -17.80 2.56 -5.44
CA TYR A 60 -17.70 2.77 -3.98
C TYR A 60 -16.86 4.00 -3.60
N PHE A 61 -16.32 4.74 -4.56
CA PHE A 61 -15.51 5.92 -4.29
C PHE A 61 -16.34 7.05 -3.66
N GLN A 62 -15.88 7.57 -2.52
CA GLN A 62 -16.47 8.71 -1.81
C GLN A 62 -15.47 9.88 -1.61
N GLY A 63 -14.15 9.63 -1.82
CA GLY A 63 -13.11 10.65 -1.76
C GLY A 63 -12.50 10.93 -0.39
N ASP A 64 -12.96 10.25 0.66
CA ASP A 64 -12.47 10.40 2.04
C ASP A 64 -11.60 9.23 2.51
N ARG A 65 -11.77 8.06 1.90
CA ARG A 65 -11.00 6.85 2.19
C ARG A 65 -11.01 5.88 0.99
N SER A 66 -10.26 4.79 1.10
CA SER A 66 -10.21 3.77 0.04
C SER A 66 -11.62 3.23 -0.31
N PRO A 67 -11.98 3.15 -1.60
CA PRO A 67 -13.25 2.56 -2.05
C PRO A 67 -13.47 1.14 -1.56
N TYR A 68 -12.39 0.36 -1.43
CA TYR A 68 -12.45 -1.02 -0.93
C TYR A 68 -12.99 -1.15 0.50
N ILE A 69 -12.84 -0.12 1.33
CA ILE A 69 -13.42 -0.11 2.69
C ILE A 69 -14.94 -0.04 2.59
N TYR A 70 -15.50 0.83 1.74
CA TYR A 70 -16.94 0.94 1.52
C TYR A 70 -17.54 -0.33 0.94
N GLU A 71 -16.85 -0.97 -0.01
CA GLU A 71 -17.29 -2.23 -0.58
C GLU A 71 -17.33 -3.34 0.47
N LYS A 72 -16.31 -3.43 1.33
CA LYS A 72 -16.26 -4.39 2.44
C LYS A 72 -17.36 -4.15 3.48
N GLU A 73 -17.65 -2.90 3.83
CA GLU A 73 -18.73 -2.55 4.75
C GLU A 73 -20.10 -2.98 4.21
N HIS A 74 -20.26 -3.05 2.89
CA HIS A 74 -21.52 -3.40 2.26
C HIS A 74 -21.69 -4.91 2.02
N PHE A 75 -20.62 -5.62 1.60
CA PHE A 75 -20.68 -7.02 1.18
C PHE A 75 -19.83 -7.97 2.05
N GLY A 76 -19.08 -7.46 3.04
CA GLY A 76 -18.12 -8.24 3.82
C GLY A 76 -16.78 -8.48 3.12
N TYR A 77 -16.67 -8.22 1.82
CA TYR A 77 -15.45 -8.33 1.03
C TYR A 77 -15.43 -7.27 -0.08
N ALA A 78 -14.29 -7.14 -0.78
CA ALA A 78 -14.14 -6.23 -1.92
C ALA A 78 -13.50 -6.96 -3.10
N LEU A 79 -14.23 -7.07 -4.24
CA LEU A 79 -13.75 -7.76 -5.45
C LEU A 79 -12.52 -7.08 -6.05
N GLY A 80 -12.55 -5.74 -6.14
CA GLY A 80 -11.39 -4.97 -6.61
C GLY A 80 -10.16 -5.20 -5.72
N TRP A 81 -10.34 -5.29 -4.40
CA TRP A 81 -9.25 -5.59 -3.47
C TRP A 81 -8.71 -7.01 -3.60
N LEU A 82 -9.59 -8.00 -3.76
CA LEU A 82 -9.16 -9.39 -3.97
C LEU A 82 -8.29 -9.53 -5.21
N HIS A 83 -8.69 -8.87 -6.32
CA HIS A 83 -7.86 -8.83 -7.52
C HIS A 83 -6.55 -8.07 -7.26
N HIS A 84 -6.62 -6.88 -6.67
CA HIS A 84 -5.49 -6.01 -6.41
C HIS A 84 -4.38 -6.70 -5.61
N LYS A 85 -4.71 -7.24 -4.46
CA LYS A 85 -3.74 -7.95 -3.61
C LYS A 85 -3.23 -9.26 -4.21
N GLY A 86 -3.99 -9.86 -5.13
CA GLY A 86 -3.60 -11.10 -5.82
C GLY A 86 -2.61 -10.90 -6.97
N VAL A 87 -2.45 -9.68 -7.51
CA VAL A 87 -1.52 -9.38 -8.60
C VAL A 87 -0.37 -8.46 -8.20
N ASN A 88 -0.51 -7.71 -7.11
CA ASN A 88 0.48 -6.74 -6.66
C ASN A 88 1.34 -7.31 -5.51
N LYS A 89 2.59 -7.58 -5.82
CA LYS A 89 3.54 -8.27 -4.90
C LYS A 89 3.98 -7.42 -3.70
N HIS A 90 3.71 -6.13 -3.68
CA HIS A 90 3.95 -5.28 -2.51
C HIS A 90 2.87 -5.42 -1.43
N HIS A 91 1.79 -6.15 -1.69
CA HIS A 91 0.82 -6.53 -0.67
C HIS A 91 1.24 -7.83 0.02
N TRP A 92 1.25 -7.80 1.36
CA TRP A 92 1.65 -8.98 2.15
C TRP A 92 0.70 -10.16 1.96
N GLU A 93 -0.57 -9.92 1.62
CA GLU A 93 -1.58 -10.95 1.34
C GLU A 93 -1.26 -11.76 0.07
N TYR A 94 -0.43 -11.26 -0.84
CA TYR A 94 0.08 -12.02 -1.98
C TYR A 94 0.98 -13.17 -1.53
N TRP A 95 1.65 -13.01 -0.38
CA TRP A 95 2.68 -13.92 0.14
C TRP A 95 2.10 -14.95 1.10
N TYR A 96 1.12 -15.72 0.60
CA TYR A 96 0.55 -16.88 1.27
C TYR A 96 0.62 -18.08 0.35
N ASP A 97 0.94 -19.26 0.91
CA ASP A 97 0.90 -20.51 0.17
C ASP A 97 0.41 -21.65 1.07
N MET A 98 -0.05 -22.72 0.41
CA MET A 98 -0.48 -23.95 1.07
C MET A 98 0.73 -24.84 1.34
N ILE A 99 1.25 -24.83 2.58
CA ILE A 99 2.38 -25.63 2.99
C ILE A 99 1.90 -26.73 3.95
N ASN A 100 2.11 -27.99 3.60
CA ASN A 100 1.70 -29.14 4.40
C ASN A 100 0.20 -29.09 4.80
N GLY A 101 -0.67 -28.69 3.86
CA GLY A 101 -2.11 -28.61 4.08
C GLY A 101 -2.58 -27.40 4.91
N LYS A 102 -1.69 -26.44 5.23
CA LYS A 102 -2.00 -25.25 6.00
C LYS A 102 -1.64 -23.98 5.23
N TRP A 103 -2.56 -23.00 5.19
CA TRP A 103 -2.26 -21.66 4.70
C TRP A 103 -1.20 -21.01 5.58
N THR A 104 -0.06 -20.71 4.96
CA THR A 104 1.14 -20.24 5.66
C THR A 104 1.61 -18.93 5.06
N PRO A 105 1.82 -17.87 5.87
CA PRO A 105 2.44 -16.64 5.39
C PRO A 105 3.91 -16.87 5.06
N LEU A 106 4.36 -16.29 3.95
CA LEU A 106 5.75 -16.31 3.50
C LEU A 106 6.42 -14.97 3.78
N GLU A 107 7.71 -14.99 4.05
CA GLU A 107 8.48 -13.75 4.19
C GLU A 107 8.54 -13.02 2.83
N MET A 108 8.23 -11.74 2.85
CA MET A 108 8.28 -10.92 1.65
C MET A 108 9.72 -10.69 1.20
N PRO A 109 10.05 -10.86 -0.10
CA PRO A 109 11.32 -10.42 -0.63
C PRO A 109 11.54 -8.92 -0.40
N PHE A 110 12.78 -8.56 -0.06
CA PHE A 110 13.10 -7.23 0.47
C PHE A 110 12.67 -6.06 -0.45
N ASN A 111 12.78 -6.21 -1.76
CA ASN A 111 12.35 -5.18 -2.70
C ASN A 111 10.83 -4.92 -2.67
N TYR A 112 10.00 -5.96 -2.52
CA TYR A 112 8.55 -5.81 -2.38
C TYR A 112 8.15 -5.31 -1.00
N PHE A 113 8.92 -5.70 0.03
CA PHE A 113 8.78 -5.14 1.37
C PHE A 113 9.00 -3.61 1.36
N VAL A 114 10.08 -3.13 0.74
CA VAL A 114 10.34 -1.68 0.65
C VAL A 114 9.28 -0.96 -0.17
N GLU A 115 8.78 -1.57 -1.24
CA GLU A 115 7.64 -1.03 -2.01
C GLU A 115 6.37 -0.93 -1.14
N MET A 116 6.08 -1.92 -0.31
CA MET A 116 4.98 -1.88 0.67
C MET A 116 5.12 -0.71 1.65
N VAL A 117 6.33 -0.44 2.15
CA VAL A 117 6.60 0.74 3.01
C VAL A 117 6.29 2.03 2.26
N CYS A 118 6.79 2.17 1.02
CA CYS A 118 6.54 3.34 0.17
C CYS A 118 5.06 3.57 -0.08
N ASP A 119 4.30 2.50 -0.34
CA ASP A 119 2.85 2.52 -0.55
C ASP A 119 2.11 2.97 0.71
N ARG A 120 2.40 2.38 1.87
CA ARG A 120 1.76 2.75 3.16
C ARG A 120 1.95 4.22 3.51
N VAL A 121 3.17 4.73 3.35
CA VAL A 121 3.48 6.15 3.55
C VAL A 121 2.71 7.02 2.55
N GLY A 122 2.73 6.66 1.27
CA GLY A 122 2.01 7.37 0.22
C GLY A 122 0.50 7.40 0.44
N ALA A 123 -0.11 6.25 0.79
CA ALA A 123 -1.53 6.15 1.10
C ALA A 123 -1.92 7.05 2.30
N CYS A 124 -1.12 7.07 3.38
CA CYS A 124 -1.36 7.95 4.52
C CYS A 124 -1.33 9.43 4.10
N ARG A 125 -0.38 9.86 3.26
CA ARG A 125 -0.32 11.24 2.74
C ARG A 125 -1.56 11.60 1.95
N ILE A 126 -2.01 10.73 1.04
CA ILE A 126 -3.17 10.98 0.17
C ILE A 126 -4.48 11.12 0.97
N TYR A 127 -4.69 10.23 1.94
CA TYR A 127 -5.97 10.20 2.67
C TYR A 127 -6.00 11.13 3.88
N GLN A 128 -4.86 11.42 4.51
CA GLN A 128 -4.80 12.32 5.67
C GLN A 128 -4.51 13.79 5.30
N LYS A 129 -3.99 14.03 4.09
CA LYS A 129 -3.72 15.39 3.57
C LYS A 129 -2.93 16.25 4.59
N GLU A 130 -3.51 17.39 4.98
CA GLU A 130 -2.95 18.33 5.97
C GLU A 130 -2.78 17.73 7.39
N HIS A 131 -3.45 16.63 7.70
CA HIS A 131 -3.31 15.91 8.98
C HIS A 131 -2.19 14.86 8.95
N TYR A 132 -1.51 14.70 7.81
CA TYR A 132 -0.41 13.76 7.70
C TYR A 132 0.78 14.19 8.54
N THR A 133 1.32 13.25 9.31
CA THR A 133 2.55 13.43 10.09
C THR A 133 3.45 12.19 9.90
N LYS A 134 4.72 12.29 10.26
CA LYS A 134 5.67 11.16 10.15
C LYS A 134 5.25 9.92 10.95
N GLU A 135 4.40 10.09 11.98
CA GLU A 135 3.85 8.98 12.77
C GLU A 135 2.62 8.32 12.12
N SER A 136 2.06 8.91 11.08
CA SER A 136 0.77 8.49 10.48
C SER A 136 0.77 7.03 10.03
N ALA A 137 1.81 6.59 9.33
CA ALA A 137 1.91 5.22 8.83
C ALA A 137 2.06 4.21 9.98
N LEU A 138 2.81 4.55 11.03
CA LEU A 138 2.95 3.72 12.22
C LEU A 138 1.62 3.60 12.97
N ARG A 139 0.92 4.72 13.24
CA ARG A 139 -0.39 4.70 13.90
C ARG A 139 -1.40 3.86 13.14
N TYR A 140 -1.44 4.02 11.82
CA TYR A 140 -2.32 3.22 10.97
C TYR A 140 -1.99 1.72 11.07
N TYR A 141 -0.71 1.33 10.99
CA TYR A 141 -0.28 -0.06 11.13
C TYR A 141 -0.66 -0.65 12.48
N LEU A 142 -0.40 0.06 13.59
CA LEU A 142 -0.71 -0.42 14.94
C LEU A 142 -2.22 -0.52 15.23
N SER A 143 -3.04 0.29 14.55
CA SER A 143 -4.50 0.24 14.68
C SER A 143 -5.15 -0.95 13.97
N ARG A 144 -4.40 -1.65 13.09
CA ARG A 144 -4.90 -2.78 12.33
C ARG A 144 -4.38 -4.11 12.87
N GLY A 145 -5.16 -5.18 12.64
CA GLY A 145 -4.74 -6.54 13.00
C GLY A 145 -3.79 -7.21 11.99
N ASP A 146 -3.36 -6.51 10.96
CA ASP A 146 -2.57 -7.04 9.84
C ASP A 146 -1.30 -7.77 10.29
N ARG A 147 -0.65 -7.28 11.35
CA ARG A 147 0.60 -7.84 11.90
C ARG A 147 0.49 -9.31 12.31
N TRP A 148 -0.69 -9.75 12.73
CA TRP A 148 -0.93 -11.13 13.16
C TRP A 148 -1.13 -12.11 11.99
N ALA A 149 -1.44 -11.56 10.82
CA ALA A 149 -1.63 -12.33 9.60
C ALA A 149 -0.37 -12.37 8.71
N MET A 150 0.54 -11.41 8.86
CA MET A 150 1.82 -11.39 8.13
C MET A 150 2.78 -12.47 8.63
N HIS A 151 3.76 -12.83 7.78
CA HIS A 151 4.94 -13.57 8.26
C HIS A 151 5.62 -12.77 9.39
N PRO A 152 6.00 -13.41 10.52
CA PRO A 152 6.52 -12.69 11.70
C PRO A 152 7.72 -11.78 11.38
N ALA A 153 8.68 -12.26 10.57
CA ALA A 153 9.84 -11.45 10.17
C ALA A 153 9.44 -10.23 9.32
N THR A 154 8.42 -10.36 8.45
CA THR A 154 7.89 -9.24 7.67
C THR A 154 7.18 -8.22 8.57
N ALA A 155 6.36 -8.68 9.50
CA ALA A 155 5.63 -7.83 10.44
C ALA A 155 6.58 -7.04 11.36
N GLN A 156 7.59 -7.70 11.92
CA GLN A 156 8.60 -7.07 12.78
C GLN A 156 9.39 -6.01 12.01
N LYS A 157 9.92 -6.39 10.84
CA LYS A 157 10.66 -5.46 9.98
C LYS A 157 9.83 -4.23 9.59
N LEU A 158 8.53 -4.42 9.32
CA LEU A 158 7.63 -3.31 9.00
C LEU A 158 7.44 -2.38 10.20
N GLU A 159 7.22 -2.92 11.38
CA GLU A 159 7.09 -2.13 12.60
C GLU A 159 8.36 -1.33 12.87
N ASP A 160 9.53 -1.95 12.76
CA ASP A 160 10.83 -1.30 13.00
C ASP A 160 11.05 -0.13 12.03
N VAL A 161 10.81 -0.33 10.73
CA VAL A 161 10.95 0.73 9.72
C VAL A 161 9.94 1.86 9.94
N LEU A 162 8.69 1.56 10.29
CA LEU A 162 7.68 2.59 10.55
C LEU A 162 7.96 3.37 11.83
N ARG A 163 8.52 2.74 12.87
CA ARG A 163 9.02 3.41 14.08
C ARG A 163 10.20 4.32 13.78
N ASP A 164 11.11 3.86 12.92
CA ASP A 164 12.25 4.66 12.48
C ASP A 164 11.80 5.89 11.67
N ILE A 165 10.83 5.73 10.77
CA ILE A 165 10.20 6.85 10.07
C ILE A 165 9.56 7.83 11.07
N ALA A 166 8.83 7.34 12.07
CA ALA A 166 8.22 8.18 13.09
C ALA A 166 9.25 8.97 13.92
N ASN A 167 10.43 8.42 14.13
CA ASN A 167 11.50 9.06 14.88
C ASN A 167 12.33 10.03 14.03
N ARG A 168 12.86 9.55 12.89
CA ARG A 168 13.89 10.23 12.08
C ARG A 168 13.33 10.94 10.84
N GLY A 169 12.09 10.64 10.46
CA GLY A 169 11.46 11.11 9.23
C GLY A 169 11.77 10.21 8.02
N GLU A 170 10.97 10.39 6.98
CA GLU A 170 11.00 9.53 5.78
C GLU A 170 12.29 9.66 4.98
N GLU A 171 12.77 10.89 4.80
CA GLU A 171 13.95 11.16 3.98
C GLU A 171 15.19 10.37 4.46
N ALA A 172 15.45 10.40 5.77
CA ALA A 172 16.56 9.68 6.37
C ALA A 172 16.41 8.16 6.22
N VAL A 173 15.21 7.62 6.50
CA VAL A 173 14.94 6.18 6.41
C VAL A 173 14.93 5.68 4.98
N PHE A 174 14.39 6.45 4.04
CA PHE A 174 14.41 6.08 2.61
C PHE A 174 15.83 6.08 2.03
N ALA A 175 16.71 6.98 2.51
CA ALA A 175 18.13 6.93 2.16
C ALA A 175 18.81 5.66 2.66
N ASP A 176 18.53 5.22 3.89
CA ASP A 176 19.03 3.96 4.44
C ASP A 176 18.49 2.75 3.66
N LEU A 177 17.20 2.74 3.37
CA LEU A 177 16.57 1.68 2.56
C LEU A 177 17.17 1.59 1.15
N LYS A 178 17.56 2.72 0.55
CA LYS A 178 18.25 2.75 -0.75
C LYS A 178 19.60 2.03 -0.70
N ILE A 179 20.37 2.24 0.37
CA ILE A 179 21.65 1.54 0.58
C ILE A 179 21.39 0.04 0.70
N GLN A 180 20.41 -0.35 1.52
CA GLN A 180 20.04 -1.76 1.72
C GLN A 180 19.55 -2.44 0.43
N ILE A 181 18.75 -1.74 -0.39
CA ILE A 181 18.30 -2.23 -1.71
C ILE A 181 19.49 -2.45 -2.65
N LYS A 182 20.49 -1.57 -2.65
CA LYS A 182 21.70 -1.75 -3.45
C LYS A 182 22.47 -2.99 -3.03
N GLN A 183 22.64 -3.21 -1.73
CA GLN A 183 23.31 -4.39 -1.17
C GLN A 183 22.52 -5.67 -1.51
N TRP A 184 21.20 -5.68 -1.31
CA TRP A 184 20.33 -6.80 -1.62
C TRP A 184 20.39 -7.19 -3.10
N LYS A 185 20.38 -6.22 -4.03
CA LYS A 185 20.52 -6.46 -5.47
C LYS A 185 21.88 -7.08 -5.81
N TYR A 186 22.94 -6.63 -5.16
CA TYR A 186 24.29 -7.18 -5.33
C TYR A 186 24.36 -8.65 -4.89
N THR A 187 23.87 -8.96 -3.71
CA THR A 187 23.83 -10.34 -3.18
C THR A 187 23.06 -11.27 -4.12
N LYS A 188 21.84 -10.85 -4.57
CA LYS A 188 21.03 -11.66 -5.51
C LYS A 188 21.66 -11.90 -6.89
N LYS A 189 22.56 -11.03 -7.33
CA LYS A 189 23.23 -11.21 -8.62
C LYS A 189 24.37 -12.21 -8.52
N ASN A 190 24.90 -12.42 -7.33
CA ASN A 190 26.08 -13.26 -7.08
C ASN A 190 25.73 -14.60 -6.36
N SER A 191 24.44 -14.86 -6.11
CA SER A 191 23.87 -16.15 -5.66
C SER A 191 23.29 -16.91 -6.83
#